data_98c77362a28ab0c9b53b214add17a168
#
_entry.id   98c77362a28ab0c9b53b214add17a168
#
_cell.length_a   1.000
_cell.length_b   1.000
_cell.length_c   1.000
_cell.angle_alpha   90.00
_cell.angle_beta   90.00
_cell.angle_gamma   90.00
#
_symmetry.space_group_name_H-M   'P 1'
#
loop_
_entity.id
_entity.type
_entity.pdbx_description
1 polymer ?
#
loop_
_entity_poly.entity_id
_entity_poly.type
_entity_poly.pdbx_seq_one_letter_code
_entity_poly.pdbx_strand_id
1 'polypeptide(L)'
;IGAQTRYIRASDPECNFITIYLEADTKSWGSWRKAEPTRDQKIKETVEYILSLFSKYNPHIELNSHSGGGNFIFGFMDAVSEIPDYVKRISFIDSNYNWDNERYGDKLQKWLEASSDNRLFVACYDDANALLDGKPFVSKTGGTWHRTYLMQRYLKKKMKRLSWNKTENDSIIYFTADNRRIQFYSRKNPEQKIYHTILVER
;
A
#
# COMPACT_ATOMS: atom_id res chain seq x y z
N ILE A 1 5.34 11.32 11.70
CA ILE A 1 4.17 11.64 10.88
C ILE A 1 3.86 13.13 10.91
N GLY A 2 3.76 13.82 12.06
CA GLY A 2 3.54 15.27 12.08
C GLY A 2 4.56 16.06 11.25
N ALA A 3 5.83 15.66 11.25
CA ALA A 3 6.86 16.25 10.39
C ALA A 3 6.59 16.00 8.90
N GLN A 4 6.18 14.79 8.54
CA GLN A 4 5.83 14.43 7.16
C GLN A 4 4.61 15.22 6.67
N THR A 5 3.57 15.35 7.50
CA THR A 5 2.39 16.16 7.15
C THR A 5 2.76 17.63 6.94
N ARG A 6 3.62 18.21 7.79
CA ARG A 6 4.13 19.58 7.59
C ARG A 6 4.94 19.70 6.30
N TYR A 7 5.78 18.73 6.01
CA TYR A 7 6.57 18.73 4.78
C TYR A 7 5.68 18.68 3.53
N ILE A 8 4.68 17.78 3.49
CA ILE A 8 3.74 17.66 2.37
C ILE A 8 2.99 18.99 2.16
N ARG A 9 2.46 19.58 3.25
CA ARG A 9 1.77 20.89 3.19
C ARG A 9 2.66 22.02 2.68
N ALA A 10 3.94 22.00 3.03
CA ALA A 10 4.90 23.00 2.54
C ALA A 10 5.29 22.77 1.07
N SER A 11 5.25 21.51 0.61
CA SER A 11 5.65 21.14 -0.75
C SER A 11 4.53 21.32 -1.79
N ASP A 12 3.29 21.39 -1.34
CA ASP A 12 2.11 21.59 -2.19
C ASP A 12 1.14 22.58 -1.52
N PRO A 13 1.35 23.89 -1.71
CA PRO A 13 0.53 24.92 -1.11
C PRO A 13 -0.88 25.04 -1.73
N GLU A 14 -1.11 24.45 -2.89
CA GLU A 14 -2.41 24.47 -3.57
C GLU A 14 -3.39 23.45 -2.95
N CYS A 15 -2.90 22.49 -2.18
CA CYS A 15 -3.70 21.45 -1.56
C CYS A 15 -3.73 21.57 -0.04
N ASN A 16 -4.90 21.30 0.55
CA ASN A 16 -5.03 21.14 2.01
C ASN A 16 -4.92 19.66 2.37
N PHE A 17 -3.87 19.29 3.09
CA PHE A 17 -3.65 17.92 3.55
C PHE A 17 -4.14 17.73 4.99
N ILE A 18 -4.96 16.70 5.19
CA ILE A 18 -5.42 16.23 6.50
C ILE A 18 -4.95 14.80 6.67
N THR A 19 -4.19 14.54 7.72
CA THR A 19 -3.74 13.18 8.04
C THR A 19 -4.63 12.61 9.14
N ILE A 20 -5.26 11.48 8.86
CA ILE A 20 -6.14 10.77 9.79
C ILE A 20 -5.50 9.42 10.11
N TYR A 21 -5.31 9.16 11.39
CA TYR A 21 -4.85 7.87 11.88
C TYR A 21 -6.02 7.00 12.25
N LEU A 22 -6.00 5.78 11.73
CA LEU A 22 -6.98 4.76 12.04
C LEU A 22 -6.28 3.64 12.79
N GLU A 23 -6.76 3.32 13.97
CA GLU A 23 -6.28 2.24 14.82
C GLU A 23 -7.42 1.25 15.08
N ALA A 24 -7.09 -0.04 15.09
CA ALA A 24 -8.03 -1.08 15.48
C ALA A 24 -7.95 -1.31 17.00
N ASP A 25 -9.07 -1.45 17.68
CA ASP A 25 -9.19 -1.71 19.11
C ASP A 25 -8.54 -3.04 19.55
N THR A 26 -8.33 -3.96 18.61
CA THR A 26 -7.72 -5.29 18.82
C THR A 26 -6.21 -5.33 18.50
N LYS A 27 -5.50 -4.23 18.65
CA LYS A 27 -4.06 -4.07 18.38
C LYS A 27 -3.63 -4.20 16.91
N SER A 28 -4.41 -4.85 16.05
CA SER A 28 -4.11 -4.94 14.61
C SER A 28 -5.37 -5.06 13.78
N TRP A 29 -5.34 -4.50 12.58
CA TRP A 29 -6.43 -4.64 11.61
C TRP A 29 -6.67 -6.08 11.19
N GLY A 30 -5.63 -6.92 11.17
CA GLY A 30 -5.78 -8.35 10.88
C GLY A 30 -6.58 -9.10 11.95
N SER A 31 -6.33 -8.82 13.23
CA SER A 31 -7.09 -9.40 14.34
C SER A 31 -8.52 -8.86 14.38
N TRP A 32 -8.68 -7.56 14.19
CA TRP A 32 -9.99 -6.92 14.12
C TRP A 32 -10.85 -7.51 13.00
N ARG A 33 -10.31 -7.64 11.79
CA ARG A 33 -11.01 -8.24 10.65
C ARG A 33 -11.41 -9.70 10.86
N LYS A 34 -10.69 -10.46 11.69
CA LYS A 34 -11.07 -11.82 12.05
C LYS A 34 -12.25 -11.85 13.01
N ALA A 35 -12.31 -10.90 13.92
CA ALA A 35 -13.33 -10.83 14.98
C ALA A 35 -14.64 -10.15 14.51
N GLU A 36 -14.58 -9.25 13.53
CA GLU A 36 -15.71 -8.43 13.10
C GLU A 36 -16.39 -9.05 11.86
N PRO A 37 -17.63 -9.55 12.00
CA PRO A 37 -18.36 -10.20 10.89
C PRO A 37 -18.65 -9.26 9.71
N THR A 38 -18.89 -7.97 9.97
CA THR A 38 -19.22 -6.95 8.97
C THR A 38 -18.01 -6.08 8.60
N ARG A 39 -16.82 -6.59 8.85
CA ARG A 39 -15.53 -5.91 8.79
C ARG A 39 -15.30 -5.04 7.55
N ASP A 40 -15.57 -5.59 6.38
CA ASP A 40 -15.27 -4.92 5.12
C ASP A 40 -16.24 -3.77 4.89
N GLN A 41 -17.53 -3.97 5.21
CA GLN A 41 -18.53 -2.91 5.15
C GLN A 41 -18.24 -1.78 6.14
N LYS A 42 -17.86 -2.10 7.39
CA LYS A 42 -17.46 -1.08 8.38
C LYS A 42 -16.24 -0.28 7.97
N ILE A 43 -15.25 -0.91 7.30
CA ILE A 43 -14.10 -0.21 6.74
C ILE A 43 -14.56 0.79 5.67
N LYS A 44 -15.43 0.36 4.75
CA LYS A 44 -15.98 1.23 3.71
C LYS A 44 -16.74 2.41 4.34
N GLU A 45 -17.63 2.14 5.29
CA GLU A 45 -18.40 3.17 6.01
C GLU A 45 -17.50 4.17 6.74
N THR A 46 -16.38 3.71 7.31
CA THR A 46 -15.37 4.59 7.93
C THR A 46 -14.77 5.55 6.91
N VAL A 47 -14.40 5.04 5.73
CA VAL A 47 -13.86 5.88 4.65
C VAL A 47 -14.90 6.88 4.15
N GLU A 48 -16.14 6.45 3.93
CA GLU A 48 -17.25 7.30 3.49
C GLU A 48 -17.63 8.36 4.53
N TYR A 49 -17.59 8.00 5.82
CA TYR A 49 -17.79 8.96 6.91
C TYR A 49 -16.71 10.04 6.91
N ILE A 50 -15.45 9.67 6.77
CA ILE A 50 -14.33 10.62 6.67
C ILE A 50 -14.54 11.58 5.50
N LEU A 51 -14.89 11.06 4.32
CA LEU A 51 -15.20 11.90 3.16
C LEU A 51 -16.34 12.88 3.42
N SER A 52 -17.40 12.42 4.10
CA SER A 52 -18.56 13.26 4.40
C SER A 52 -18.23 14.48 5.25
N LEU A 53 -17.25 14.37 6.16
CA LEU A 53 -16.78 15.48 7.01
C LEU A 53 -16.20 16.63 6.20
N PHE A 54 -15.70 16.36 5.00
CA PHE A 54 -15.02 17.32 4.14
C PHE A 54 -15.72 17.53 2.80
N SER A 55 -16.96 17.07 2.64
CA SER A 55 -17.70 17.03 1.37
C SER A 55 -17.75 18.37 0.62
N LYS A 56 -17.83 19.50 1.35
CA LYS A 56 -17.82 20.85 0.76
C LYS A 56 -16.51 21.25 0.06
N TYR A 57 -15.43 20.47 0.27
CA TYR A 57 -14.10 20.73 -0.30
C TYR A 57 -13.74 19.79 -1.44
N ASN A 58 -14.66 18.91 -1.87
CA ASN A 58 -14.41 17.88 -2.87
C ASN A 58 -13.14 17.05 -2.56
N PRO A 59 -13.10 16.34 -1.43
CA PRO A 59 -11.90 15.68 -0.94
C PRO A 59 -11.52 14.47 -1.78
N HIS A 60 -10.22 14.23 -1.88
CA HIS A 60 -9.64 12.97 -2.33
C HIS A 60 -9.02 12.21 -1.16
N ILE A 61 -8.91 10.89 -1.29
CA ILE A 61 -8.30 10.02 -0.28
C ILE A 61 -6.99 9.43 -0.79
N GLU A 62 -6.00 9.44 0.06
CA GLU A 62 -4.79 8.65 -0.06
C GLU A 62 -4.78 7.56 1.03
N LEU A 63 -4.87 6.30 0.64
CA LEU A 63 -4.78 5.15 1.54
C LEU A 63 -3.33 4.74 1.72
N ASN A 64 -2.78 4.97 2.90
CA ASN A 64 -1.40 4.62 3.22
C ASN A 64 -1.38 3.61 4.36
N SER A 65 -0.57 2.57 4.24
CA SER A 65 -0.48 1.54 5.27
C SER A 65 0.94 1.08 5.52
N HIS A 66 1.19 0.70 6.78
CA HIS A 66 2.38 -0.02 7.21
C HIS A 66 1.96 -1.27 7.98
N SER A 67 2.71 -2.37 7.82
CA SER A 67 2.49 -3.59 8.60
C SER A 67 1.04 -4.11 8.51
N GLY A 68 0.44 -4.40 9.65
CA GLY A 68 -0.96 -4.83 9.76
C GLY A 68 -1.99 -3.87 9.16
N GLY A 69 -1.63 -2.59 8.94
CA GLY A 69 -2.48 -1.59 8.29
C GLY A 69 -2.90 -1.95 6.86
N GLY A 70 -2.12 -2.78 6.16
CA GLY A 70 -2.51 -3.30 4.86
C GLY A 70 -3.86 -4.03 4.86
N ASN A 71 -4.22 -4.65 5.99
CA ASN A 71 -5.53 -5.29 6.14
C ASN A 71 -6.70 -4.31 6.03
N PHE A 72 -6.53 -3.06 6.42
CA PHE A 72 -7.55 -2.02 6.22
C PHE A 72 -7.77 -1.76 4.72
N ILE A 73 -6.68 -1.55 3.96
CA ILE A 73 -6.77 -1.30 2.51
C ILE A 73 -7.39 -2.49 1.79
N PHE A 74 -6.98 -3.71 2.10
CA PHE A 74 -7.59 -4.90 1.50
C PHE A 74 -9.05 -5.07 1.90
N GLY A 75 -9.42 -4.74 3.15
CA GLY A 75 -10.83 -4.73 3.58
C GLY A 75 -11.66 -3.71 2.82
N PHE A 76 -11.12 -2.53 2.58
CA PHE A 76 -11.77 -1.54 1.72
C PHE A 76 -11.95 -2.06 0.28
N MET A 77 -10.91 -2.65 -0.30
CA MET A 77 -10.99 -3.25 -1.63
C MET A 77 -11.98 -4.41 -1.70
N ASP A 78 -12.18 -5.16 -0.62
CA ASP A 78 -13.17 -6.23 -0.53
C ASP A 78 -14.60 -5.69 -0.48
N ALA A 79 -14.81 -4.55 0.17
CA ALA A 79 -16.12 -3.93 0.34
C ALA A 79 -16.65 -3.18 -0.91
N VAL A 80 -15.80 -2.94 -1.91
CA VAL A 80 -16.16 -2.20 -3.12
C VAL A 80 -16.05 -3.09 -4.36
N SER A 81 -16.95 -2.93 -5.32
CA SER A 81 -16.84 -3.61 -6.62
C SER A 81 -15.66 -3.08 -7.44
N GLU A 82 -15.50 -1.77 -7.45
CA GLU A 82 -14.38 -1.04 -8.06
C GLU A 82 -13.84 -0.03 -7.07
N ILE A 83 -12.53 0.29 -7.15
CA ILE A 83 -11.93 1.32 -6.30
C ILE A 83 -12.48 2.67 -6.75
N PRO A 84 -13.16 3.43 -5.86
CA PRO A 84 -13.82 4.67 -6.24
C PRO A 84 -12.84 5.76 -6.70
N ASP A 85 -13.34 6.67 -7.52
CA ASP A 85 -12.53 7.77 -8.10
C ASP A 85 -11.98 8.76 -7.07
N TYR A 86 -12.61 8.88 -5.91
CA TYR A 86 -12.09 9.71 -4.83
C TYR A 86 -10.80 9.15 -4.18
N VAL A 87 -10.44 7.89 -4.45
CA VAL A 87 -9.15 7.33 -4.02
C VAL A 87 -8.10 7.65 -5.08
N LYS A 88 -7.12 8.49 -4.74
CA LYS A 88 -6.08 8.93 -5.69
C LYS A 88 -4.71 8.32 -5.43
N ARG A 89 -4.49 7.75 -4.25
CA ARG A 89 -3.27 7.00 -3.95
C ARG A 89 -3.55 5.79 -3.10
N ILE A 90 -2.85 4.71 -3.41
CA ILE A 90 -2.74 3.53 -2.55
C ILE A 90 -1.25 3.26 -2.31
N SER A 91 -0.87 3.19 -1.04
CA SER A 91 0.51 2.94 -0.63
C SER A 91 0.59 1.78 0.36
N PHE A 92 1.40 0.79 0.02
CA PHE A 92 1.74 -0.32 0.90
C PHE A 92 3.20 -0.20 1.32
N ILE A 93 3.46 0.05 2.59
CA ILE A 93 4.81 0.06 3.15
C ILE A 93 4.95 -1.18 4.02
N ASP A 94 5.60 -2.20 3.50
CA ASP A 94 5.74 -3.53 4.11
C ASP A 94 4.43 -4.06 4.70
N SER A 95 3.35 -3.97 3.90
CA SER A 95 1.98 -4.19 4.37
C SER A 95 1.08 -4.95 3.40
N ASN A 96 1.59 -5.36 2.23
CA ASN A 96 0.82 -6.04 1.20
C ASN A 96 0.78 -7.58 1.36
N TYR A 97 0.84 -8.09 2.57
CA TYR A 97 0.85 -9.52 2.90
C TYR A 97 -0.31 -10.31 2.29
N ASN A 98 -1.49 -9.69 2.21
CA ASN A 98 -2.70 -10.33 1.71
C ASN A 98 -2.92 -10.11 0.20
N TRP A 99 -1.92 -9.61 -0.53
CA TRP A 99 -2.06 -9.47 -1.97
C TRP A 99 -2.36 -10.81 -2.64
N ASP A 100 -3.38 -10.81 -3.46
CA ASP A 100 -3.78 -11.93 -4.30
C ASP A 100 -4.15 -11.39 -5.70
N ASN A 101 -3.57 -12.00 -6.74
CA ASN A 101 -3.75 -11.53 -8.12
C ASN A 101 -5.19 -11.71 -8.62
N GLU A 102 -5.85 -12.80 -8.24
CA GLU A 102 -7.20 -13.12 -8.69
C GLU A 102 -8.22 -12.21 -8.00
N ARG A 103 -7.99 -11.95 -6.72
CA ARG A 103 -8.89 -11.15 -5.89
C ARG A 103 -8.78 -9.64 -6.13
N TYR A 104 -7.57 -9.12 -6.25
CA TYR A 104 -7.32 -7.68 -6.27
C TYR A 104 -6.73 -7.15 -7.57
N GLY A 105 -6.16 -8.03 -8.40
CA GLY A 105 -5.36 -7.63 -9.53
C GLY A 105 -6.13 -6.82 -10.56
N ASP A 106 -7.25 -7.32 -11.05
CA ASP A 106 -8.06 -6.63 -12.06
C ASP A 106 -8.65 -5.33 -11.48
N LYS A 107 -9.03 -5.32 -10.21
CA LYS A 107 -9.57 -4.13 -9.53
C LYS A 107 -8.52 -3.01 -9.45
N LEU A 108 -7.29 -3.36 -9.05
CA LEU A 108 -6.19 -2.39 -8.98
C LEU A 108 -5.77 -1.90 -10.36
N GLN A 109 -5.72 -2.78 -11.37
CA GLN A 109 -5.42 -2.40 -12.75
C GLN A 109 -6.45 -1.41 -13.29
N LYS A 110 -7.74 -1.74 -13.20
CA LYS A 110 -8.82 -0.86 -13.69
C LYS A 110 -8.76 0.52 -13.04
N TRP A 111 -8.53 0.57 -11.74
CA TRP A 111 -8.38 1.83 -11.03
C TRP A 111 -7.17 2.63 -11.53
N LEU A 112 -6.03 1.99 -11.75
CA LEU A 112 -4.84 2.64 -12.33
C LEU A 112 -5.10 3.15 -13.76
N GLU A 113 -5.90 2.47 -14.54
CA GLU A 113 -6.23 2.87 -15.92
C GLU A 113 -7.34 3.94 -15.99
N ALA A 114 -8.17 4.07 -14.95
CA ALA A 114 -9.28 5.00 -14.92
C ALA A 114 -8.87 6.48 -14.85
N SER A 115 -7.69 6.79 -14.28
CA SER A 115 -7.19 8.17 -14.18
C SER A 115 -5.66 8.21 -14.14
N SER A 116 -5.08 9.21 -14.80
CA SER A 116 -3.65 9.53 -14.69
C SER A 116 -3.23 10.05 -13.31
N ASP A 117 -4.18 10.44 -12.47
CA ASP A 117 -3.92 10.94 -11.11
C ASP A 117 -3.81 9.80 -10.09
N ASN A 118 -4.31 8.61 -10.43
CA ASN A 118 -4.27 7.46 -9.54
C ASN A 118 -2.84 6.92 -9.41
N ARG A 119 -2.33 6.82 -8.19
CA ARG A 119 -0.93 6.48 -7.90
C ARG A 119 -0.81 5.26 -7.02
N LEU A 120 0.08 4.35 -7.38
CA LEU A 120 0.44 3.18 -6.58
C LEU A 120 1.89 3.29 -6.10
N PHE A 121 2.09 3.14 -4.79
CA PHE A 121 3.40 3.00 -4.20
C PHE A 121 3.48 1.73 -3.35
N VAL A 122 4.48 0.90 -3.59
CA VAL A 122 4.71 -0.31 -2.81
C VAL A 122 6.17 -0.33 -2.37
N ALA A 123 6.41 -0.37 -1.07
CA ALA A 123 7.73 -0.56 -0.50
C ALA A 123 7.76 -1.86 0.30
N CYS A 124 8.82 -2.62 0.15
CA CYS A 124 9.10 -3.83 0.91
C CYS A 124 10.60 -4.02 1.14
N TYR A 125 10.96 -4.97 1.98
CA TYR A 125 12.32 -5.50 2.02
C TYR A 125 12.28 -7.02 1.80
N ASP A 126 13.43 -7.63 1.55
CA ASP A 126 13.53 -9.08 1.43
C ASP A 126 13.38 -9.73 2.81
N ASP A 127 12.13 -9.87 3.24
CA ASP A 127 11.71 -10.47 4.50
C ASP A 127 11.87 -11.99 4.49
N ALA A 128 11.89 -12.61 3.31
CA ALA A 128 12.17 -14.04 3.17
C ALA A 128 13.61 -14.40 3.53
N ASN A 129 14.53 -13.42 3.46
CA ASN A 129 15.93 -13.56 3.85
C ASN A 129 16.21 -13.05 5.29
N ALA A 130 15.21 -12.49 5.97
CA ALA A 130 15.38 -11.99 7.33
C ALA A 130 15.34 -13.11 8.37
N LEU A 131 16.15 -12.97 9.42
CA LEU A 131 16.24 -13.92 10.53
C LEU A 131 15.76 -13.27 11.83
N LEU A 132 14.95 -14.01 12.60
CA LEU A 132 14.60 -13.72 13.99
C LEU A 132 15.24 -14.82 14.85
N ASP A 133 16.11 -14.42 15.75
CA ASP A 133 16.87 -15.36 16.59
C ASP A 133 17.61 -16.44 15.77
N GLY A 134 18.19 -16.02 14.63
CA GLY A 134 18.94 -16.89 13.73
C GLY A 134 18.07 -17.84 12.87
N LYS A 135 16.74 -17.69 12.88
CA LYS A 135 15.82 -18.54 12.11
C LYS A 135 14.93 -17.71 11.18
N PRO A 136 14.64 -18.20 9.96
CA PRO A 136 13.64 -17.59 9.10
C PRO A 136 12.28 -17.56 9.80
N PHE A 137 11.62 -16.39 9.84
CA PHE A 137 10.28 -16.23 10.39
C PHE A 137 9.21 -15.99 9.33
N VAL A 138 9.63 -15.72 8.10
CA VAL A 138 8.76 -15.58 6.93
C VAL A 138 9.09 -16.70 5.95
N SER A 139 8.08 -17.35 5.41
CA SER A 139 8.30 -18.34 4.34
C SER A 139 8.69 -17.65 3.04
N LYS A 140 9.38 -18.35 2.13
CA LYS A 140 9.81 -17.82 0.83
C LYS A 140 8.67 -17.25 -0.03
N THR A 141 7.43 -17.64 0.24
CA THR A 141 6.23 -17.25 -0.51
C THR A 141 5.20 -16.48 0.33
N GLY A 142 5.50 -16.20 1.60
CA GLY A 142 4.54 -15.65 2.56
C GLY A 142 4.64 -14.14 2.80
N GLY A 143 5.81 -13.56 2.60
CA GLY A 143 6.10 -12.20 2.99
C GLY A 143 5.77 -11.13 1.95
N THR A 144 6.00 -9.89 2.32
CA THR A 144 5.74 -8.72 1.46
C THR A 144 6.66 -8.68 0.24
N TRP A 145 7.89 -9.19 0.35
CA TRP A 145 8.78 -9.31 -0.80
C TRP A 145 8.16 -10.14 -1.92
N HIS A 146 7.71 -11.35 -1.60
CA HIS A 146 7.08 -12.21 -2.57
C HIS A 146 5.76 -11.63 -3.12
N ARG A 147 4.94 -11.04 -2.24
CA ARG A 147 3.66 -10.43 -2.63
C ARG A 147 3.87 -9.21 -3.52
N THR A 148 4.89 -8.41 -3.27
CA THR A 148 5.29 -7.29 -4.14
C THR A 148 5.71 -7.79 -5.53
N TYR A 149 6.50 -8.86 -5.59
CA TYR A 149 6.88 -9.46 -6.86
C TYR A 149 5.66 -9.97 -7.67
N LEU A 150 4.70 -10.63 -7.01
CA LEU A 150 3.46 -11.07 -7.65
C LEU A 150 2.65 -9.90 -8.20
N MET A 151 2.45 -8.86 -7.39
CA MET A 151 1.73 -7.63 -7.80
C MET A 151 2.39 -6.98 -9.01
N GLN A 152 3.69 -6.77 -8.95
CA GLN A 152 4.47 -6.18 -10.03
C GLN A 152 4.36 -6.98 -11.33
N ARG A 153 4.55 -8.32 -11.26
CA ARG A 153 4.42 -9.19 -12.43
C ARG A 153 3.02 -9.14 -13.03
N TYR A 154 2.01 -9.13 -12.17
CA TYR A 154 0.62 -9.06 -12.60
C TYR A 154 0.35 -7.76 -13.37
N LEU A 155 0.68 -6.60 -12.78
CA LEU A 155 0.46 -5.32 -13.42
C LEU A 155 1.28 -5.16 -14.70
N LYS A 156 2.54 -5.60 -14.72
CA LYS A 156 3.37 -5.59 -15.92
C LYS A 156 2.77 -6.45 -17.04
N LYS A 157 2.20 -7.60 -16.71
CA LYS A 157 1.53 -8.49 -17.68
C LYS A 157 0.26 -7.87 -18.24
N LYS A 158 -0.53 -7.20 -17.41
CA LYS A 158 -1.82 -6.61 -17.79
C LYS A 158 -1.66 -5.26 -18.48
N MET A 159 -0.78 -4.40 -17.99
CA MET A 159 -0.56 -3.03 -18.48
C MET A 159 0.62 -2.98 -19.46
N LYS A 160 0.54 -3.78 -20.54
CA LYS A 160 1.61 -3.95 -21.54
C LYS A 160 1.96 -2.68 -22.32
N ARG A 161 1.05 -1.70 -22.37
CA ARG A 161 1.27 -0.43 -23.07
C ARG A 161 2.18 0.52 -22.29
N LEU A 162 2.39 0.28 -20.98
CA LEU A 162 3.24 1.12 -20.16
C LEU A 162 4.72 0.76 -20.36
N SER A 163 5.56 1.78 -20.39
CA SER A 163 7.00 1.61 -20.30
C SER A 163 7.39 1.33 -18.84
N TRP A 164 8.00 0.19 -18.59
CA TRP A 164 8.47 -0.23 -17.28
C TRP A 164 9.97 -0.07 -17.20
N ASN A 165 10.42 0.73 -16.24
CA ASN A 165 11.83 0.99 -15.98
C ASN A 165 12.25 0.25 -14.71
N LYS A 166 13.43 -0.35 -14.74
CA LYS A 166 14.08 -0.97 -13.58
C LYS A 166 15.43 -0.29 -13.36
N THR A 167 15.68 0.14 -12.14
CA THR A 167 17.01 0.48 -11.65
C THR A 167 17.34 -0.41 -10.45
N GLU A 168 18.60 -0.79 -10.35
CA GLU A 168 19.05 -1.70 -9.30
C GLU A 168 20.47 -1.35 -8.88
N ASN A 169 20.74 -1.39 -7.57
CA ASN A 169 22.07 -1.32 -6.98
C ASN A 169 22.22 -2.41 -5.92
N ASP A 170 23.27 -2.35 -5.11
CA ASP A 170 23.56 -3.36 -4.08
C ASP A 170 22.46 -3.47 -3.00
N SER A 171 21.73 -2.41 -2.76
CA SER A 171 20.76 -2.32 -1.67
C SER A 171 19.30 -2.31 -2.12
N ILE A 172 19.00 -1.83 -3.34
CA ILE A 172 17.65 -1.50 -3.75
C ILE A 172 17.38 -1.99 -5.17
N ILE A 173 16.18 -2.53 -5.37
CA ILE A 173 15.57 -2.72 -6.69
C ILE A 173 14.38 -1.75 -6.76
N TYR A 174 14.40 -0.87 -7.75
CA TYR A 174 13.34 0.10 -7.97
C TYR A 174 12.71 -0.09 -9.34
N PHE A 175 11.42 -0.37 -9.37
CA PHE A 175 10.63 -0.45 -10.59
C PHE A 175 9.64 0.70 -10.67
N THR A 176 9.55 1.30 -11.84
CA THR A 176 8.57 2.36 -12.10
C THR A 176 7.90 2.19 -13.44
N ALA A 177 6.69 2.70 -13.54
CA ALA A 177 5.98 2.86 -14.80
C ALA A 177 5.18 4.17 -14.82
N ASP A 178 4.84 4.62 -16.03
CA ASP A 178 3.91 5.73 -16.27
C ASP A 178 4.32 7.01 -15.51
N ASN A 179 5.49 7.56 -15.88
CA ASN A 179 6.06 8.75 -15.23
C ASN A 179 6.15 8.64 -13.70
N ARG A 180 6.50 7.45 -13.19
CA ARG A 180 6.62 7.14 -11.75
C ARG A 180 5.27 7.18 -11.01
N ARG A 181 4.16 7.08 -11.72
CA ARG A 181 2.84 6.96 -11.10
C ARG A 181 2.66 5.60 -10.41
N ILE A 182 3.32 4.56 -10.95
CA ILE A 182 3.40 3.23 -10.36
C ILE A 182 4.84 2.99 -9.92
N GLN A 183 5.04 2.72 -8.65
CA GLN A 183 6.36 2.59 -8.05
C GLN A 183 6.43 1.37 -7.13
N PHE A 184 7.50 0.58 -7.31
CA PHE A 184 7.86 -0.53 -6.43
C PHE A 184 9.28 -0.31 -5.93
N TYR A 185 9.43 -0.16 -4.64
CA TYR A 185 10.69 0.00 -3.94
C TYR A 185 10.98 -1.25 -3.11
N SER A 186 11.97 -2.02 -3.52
CA SER A 186 12.30 -3.30 -2.88
C SER A 186 13.72 -3.27 -2.34
N ARG A 187 13.86 -3.26 -1.01
CA ARG A 187 15.15 -3.28 -0.33
C ARG A 187 15.69 -4.71 -0.27
N LYS A 188 16.87 -4.94 -0.81
CA LYS A 188 17.62 -6.18 -0.61
C LYS A 188 18.02 -6.33 0.86
N ASN A 189 18.27 -7.55 1.32
CA ASN A 189 18.57 -7.83 2.71
C ASN A 189 19.71 -8.86 2.85
N PRO A 190 20.91 -8.56 2.34
CA PRO A 190 22.05 -9.46 2.48
C PRO A 190 22.48 -9.62 3.94
N GLU A 191 22.17 -8.64 4.79
CA GLU A 191 22.50 -8.65 6.22
C GLU A 191 21.52 -9.48 7.06
N GLN A 192 20.47 -10.04 6.46
CA GLN A 192 19.45 -10.87 7.10
C GLN A 192 18.74 -10.20 8.28
N LYS A 193 18.65 -8.86 8.26
CA LYS A 193 18.05 -8.04 9.33
C LYS A 193 16.54 -7.90 9.15
N ILE A 194 15.85 -7.54 10.22
CA ILE A 194 14.45 -7.16 10.19
C ILE A 194 14.36 -5.66 9.93
N TYR A 195 13.97 -5.26 8.72
CA TYR A 195 13.85 -3.85 8.31
C TYR A 195 12.42 -3.32 8.39
N HIS A 196 11.52 -4.06 8.99
CA HIS A 196 10.08 -3.77 9.02
C HIS A 196 9.76 -2.34 9.49
N THR A 197 10.30 -1.91 10.62
CA THR A 197 10.08 -0.56 11.16
C THR A 197 10.94 0.49 10.47
N ILE A 198 12.13 0.12 9.99
CA ILE A 198 13.07 1.04 9.34
C ILE A 198 12.51 1.60 8.03
N LEU A 199 11.61 0.90 7.36
CA LEU A 199 10.95 1.40 6.14
C LEU A 199 10.04 2.62 6.40
N VAL A 200 9.62 2.87 7.64
CA VAL A 200 8.82 4.03 8.05
C VAL A 200 9.57 5.01 8.94
N GLU A 201 10.75 4.63 9.40
CA GLU A 201 11.72 5.52 10.03
C GLU A 201 12.49 6.30 8.94
N ARG A 202 13.14 7.35 9.32
CA ARG A 202 13.89 8.18 8.37
C ARG A 202 15.19 7.54 7.95
#